data_965f0b613fe809768b6362bfb78f0883
#
_entry.id   965f0b613fe809768b6362bfb78f0883
#
_cell.length_a   1.000
_cell.length_b   1.000
_cell.length_c   1.000
_cell.angle_alpha   90.00
_cell.angle_beta   90.00
_cell.angle_gamma   90.00
#
_symmetry.space_group_name_H-M   'P 1'
#
loop_
_entity.id
_entity.type
_entity.pdbx_description
1 polymer ?
#
loop_
_entity_poly.entity_id
_entity_poly.type
_entity_poly.pdbx_seq_one_letter_code
_entity_poly.pdbx_strand_id
1 'polypeptide(L)'
;MDYAAESLKLHYKWQGKIEVTLRAPLETADDLSLAYTPGVAEPCLEIQKDVSKSYDLTRRGNLVAVITDGTAVLGLGDIGPEAGMPVMEGKCALFKRFGNVDAIPLCVRSKNVDEIVETVRLIAGSFGGVNLEDISAPRCFEIERRLKECCDIPIFHDDQHGTAVVTLAAMLNALKLIGKDIHDINVVTSGAGAAGLAIIRLLIAMGLDPHHVILCDRHGAIYEGRDNLNPQKEEMAKITNSGHKAGTLAEMLAGADVFIGVSAPHCVTPEMVKSMAKDPIIFAMANPTPEIMPDEALAAGAAVMGTGRSDFPNQINNVLAFPGIFRGALDVRASDINDAMKIAAAKAIADFVTPDKLSAEYIIPVSYTHLRAHETRHDL
;
A
#
# COMPACT_ATOMS: atom_id res chain seq x y z
N MET A 1 14.84 12.46 20.49
CA MET A 1 14.68 13.58 19.52
C MET A 1 13.19 13.82 19.32
N ASP A 2 12.73 15.05 19.38
CA ASP A 2 11.34 15.40 19.01
C ASP A 2 11.24 15.45 17.49
N TYR A 3 10.84 14.33 16.89
CA TYR A 3 10.71 14.21 15.44
C TYR A 3 9.69 15.18 14.82
N ALA A 4 8.63 15.55 15.55
CA ALA A 4 7.59 16.44 15.03
C ALA A 4 8.13 17.87 14.88
N ALA A 5 8.75 18.41 15.94
CA ALA A 5 9.34 19.74 15.92
C ALA A 5 10.50 19.85 14.92
N GLU A 6 11.38 18.84 14.86
CA GLU A 6 12.52 18.86 13.93
C GLU A 6 12.05 18.69 12.48
N SER A 7 11.04 17.86 12.22
CA SER A 7 10.44 17.71 10.90
C SER A 7 9.87 19.03 10.38
N LEU A 8 9.11 19.75 11.22
CA LEU A 8 8.55 21.06 10.82
C LEU A 8 9.65 22.06 10.44
N LYS A 9 10.70 22.14 11.25
CA LYS A 9 11.87 22.99 10.98
C LYS A 9 12.57 22.63 9.66
N LEU A 10 12.74 21.33 9.40
CA LEU A 10 13.35 20.86 8.17
C LEU A 10 12.48 21.14 6.93
N HIS A 11 11.14 21.04 7.03
CA HIS A 11 10.25 21.37 5.92
C HIS A 11 10.33 22.86 5.54
N TYR A 12 10.44 23.77 6.52
CA TYR A 12 10.73 25.18 6.23
C TYR A 12 12.08 25.39 5.54
N LYS A 13 13.10 24.62 5.92
CA LYS A 13 14.44 24.69 5.31
C LYS A 13 14.45 24.13 3.90
N TRP A 14 13.80 22.99 3.67
CA TRP A 14 13.78 22.31 2.37
C TRP A 14 12.90 23.02 1.34
N GLN A 15 11.82 23.67 1.76
CA GLN A 15 10.82 24.30 0.87
C GLN A 15 10.24 23.33 -0.16
N GLY A 16 10.03 22.08 0.25
CA GLY A 16 9.65 20.93 -0.55
C GLY A 16 10.70 19.82 -0.50
N LYS A 17 10.27 18.57 -0.75
CA LYS A 17 11.17 17.38 -0.71
C LYS A 17 11.66 16.95 -2.07
N ILE A 18 11.08 17.50 -3.13
CA ILE A 18 11.38 17.14 -4.51
C ILE A 18 11.70 18.40 -5.33
N GLU A 19 12.49 18.21 -6.37
CA GLU A 19 12.80 19.23 -7.37
C GLU A 19 12.77 18.61 -8.78
N VAL A 20 12.61 19.45 -9.79
CA VAL A 20 12.71 19.05 -11.20
C VAL A 20 14.09 19.39 -11.70
N THR A 21 14.81 18.37 -12.19
CA THR A 21 16.16 18.52 -12.75
C THR A 21 16.15 18.21 -14.25
N LEU A 22 17.02 18.89 -15.00
CA LEU A 22 17.18 18.67 -16.43
C LEU A 22 17.96 17.38 -16.69
N ARG A 23 17.57 16.65 -17.74
CA ARG A 23 18.30 15.50 -18.28
C ARG A 23 19.03 15.85 -19.60
N ALA A 24 18.47 16.80 -20.34
CA ALA A 24 19.11 17.33 -21.54
C ALA A 24 20.06 18.48 -21.18
N PRO A 25 21.22 18.61 -21.81
CA PRO A 25 22.04 19.80 -21.70
C PRO A 25 21.28 20.98 -22.34
N LEU A 26 21.39 22.16 -21.77
CA LEU A 26 20.87 23.43 -22.32
C LEU A 26 21.89 24.54 -22.08
N GLU A 27 23.13 24.30 -22.52
CA GLU A 27 24.27 25.20 -22.27
C GLU A 27 24.66 26.01 -23.51
N THR A 28 24.28 25.53 -24.71
CA THR A 28 24.63 26.11 -25.98
C THR A 28 23.40 26.43 -26.84
N ALA A 29 23.58 27.26 -27.89
CA ALA A 29 22.51 27.50 -28.86
C ALA A 29 22.12 26.23 -29.65
N ASP A 30 23.06 25.34 -29.87
CA ASP A 30 22.80 24.05 -30.52
C ASP A 30 21.97 23.13 -29.59
N ASP A 31 22.31 23.06 -28.31
CA ASP A 31 21.52 22.32 -27.32
C ASP A 31 20.06 22.80 -27.30
N LEU A 32 19.86 24.13 -27.29
CA LEU A 32 18.53 24.72 -27.32
C LEU A 32 17.79 24.35 -28.62
N SER A 33 18.45 24.36 -29.75
CA SER A 33 17.89 24.01 -31.05
C SER A 33 17.51 22.55 -31.15
N LEU A 34 18.27 21.65 -30.50
CA LEU A 34 17.98 20.23 -30.42
C LEU A 34 16.87 19.90 -29.41
N ALA A 35 16.95 20.52 -28.23
CA ALA A 35 16.01 20.21 -27.14
C ALA A 35 14.64 20.90 -27.27
N TYR A 36 14.58 22.01 -28.02
CA TYR A 36 13.36 22.79 -28.22
C TYR A 36 13.16 23.13 -29.71
N THR A 37 13.21 24.40 -30.11
CA THR A 37 12.91 24.82 -31.46
C THR A 37 14.20 25.02 -32.29
N PRO A 38 14.33 24.38 -33.49
CA PRO A 38 13.33 23.64 -34.27
C PRO A 38 13.29 22.12 -34.04
N GLY A 39 14.31 21.53 -33.43
CA GLY A 39 14.54 20.08 -33.40
C GLY A 39 13.39 19.25 -32.76
N VAL A 40 12.68 19.81 -31.77
CA VAL A 40 11.58 19.14 -31.07
C VAL A 40 10.40 18.74 -31.95
N ALA A 41 10.31 19.29 -33.18
CA ALA A 41 9.25 18.92 -34.12
C ALA A 41 9.31 17.43 -34.52
N GLU A 42 10.50 16.86 -34.70
CA GLU A 42 10.64 15.46 -35.14
C GLU A 42 10.12 14.46 -34.10
N PRO A 43 10.51 14.48 -32.80
CA PRO A 43 9.90 13.60 -31.82
C PRO A 43 8.39 13.81 -31.67
N CYS A 44 7.86 15.03 -31.84
CA CYS A 44 6.41 15.26 -31.85
C CYS A 44 5.72 14.52 -33.00
N LEU A 45 6.29 14.59 -34.22
CA LEU A 45 5.76 13.89 -35.40
C LEU A 45 5.86 12.38 -35.27
N GLU A 46 6.91 11.86 -34.64
CA GLU A 46 7.05 10.44 -34.37
C GLU A 46 5.98 9.94 -33.38
N ILE A 47 5.70 10.69 -32.31
CA ILE A 47 4.63 10.36 -31.33
C ILE A 47 3.26 10.50 -32.01
N GLN A 48 3.06 11.48 -32.89
CA GLN A 48 1.79 11.65 -33.62
C GLN A 48 1.50 10.43 -34.50
N LYS A 49 2.51 9.84 -35.14
CA LYS A 49 2.38 8.62 -35.94
C LYS A 49 2.12 7.37 -35.08
N ASP A 50 2.77 7.31 -33.92
CA ASP A 50 2.69 6.18 -32.99
C ASP A 50 2.80 6.68 -31.55
N VAL A 51 1.63 6.77 -30.87
CA VAL A 51 1.52 7.28 -29.47
C VAL A 51 2.36 6.47 -28.49
N SER A 52 2.64 5.19 -28.76
CA SER A 52 3.45 4.35 -27.91
C SER A 52 4.89 4.88 -27.74
N LYS A 53 5.41 5.60 -28.74
CA LYS A 53 6.73 6.25 -28.70
C LYS A 53 6.84 7.36 -27.63
N SER A 54 5.70 7.84 -27.11
CA SER A 54 5.71 8.78 -25.99
C SER A 54 6.41 8.23 -24.74
N TYR A 55 6.39 6.92 -24.54
CA TYR A 55 7.10 6.26 -23.44
C TYR A 55 8.63 6.30 -23.61
N ASP A 56 9.13 6.33 -24.84
CA ASP A 56 10.57 6.34 -25.15
C ASP A 56 11.10 7.76 -25.34
N LEU A 57 10.32 8.63 -25.98
CA LEU A 57 10.73 9.98 -26.39
C LEU A 57 10.42 11.05 -25.35
N THR A 58 9.66 10.71 -24.29
CA THR A 58 9.38 11.62 -23.18
C THR A 58 9.63 10.95 -21.83
N ARG A 59 9.40 11.68 -20.73
CA ARG A 59 9.53 11.12 -19.40
C ARG A 59 8.34 10.24 -19.00
N ARG A 60 7.29 10.14 -19.83
CA ARG A 60 6.09 9.32 -19.59
C ARG A 60 6.43 7.91 -19.11
N GLY A 61 7.38 7.23 -19.75
CA GLY A 61 7.78 5.86 -19.43
C GLY A 61 8.35 5.63 -18.02
N ASN A 62 8.69 6.71 -17.29
CA ASN A 62 9.22 6.62 -15.93
C ASN A 62 8.57 7.60 -14.95
N LEU A 63 7.41 8.15 -15.27
CA LEU A 63 6.74 9.18 -14.47
C LEU A 63 5.42 8.66 -13.93
N VAL A 64 5.23 8.75 -12.61
CA VAL A 64 4.01 8.36 -11.89
C VAL A 64 3.34 9.60 -11.30
N ALA A 65 2.01 9.70 -11.42
CA ALA A 65 1.21 10.67 -10.68
C ALA A 65 0.86 10.11 -9.29
N VAL A 66 1.18 10.82 -8.21
CA VAL A 66 0.71 10.52 -6.86
C VAL A 66 -0.46 11.43 -6.56
N ILE A 67 -1.67 10.86 -6.52
CA ILE A 67 -2.93 11.62 -6.50
C ILE A 67 -3.66 11.41 -5.18
N THR A 68 -4.07 12.53 -4.57
CA THR A 68 -4.86 12.54 -3.34
C THR A 68 -5.96 13.60 -3.37
N ASP A 69 -7.02 13.39 -2.60
CA ASP A 69 -7.98 14.42 -2.20
C ASP A 69 -7.83 14.84 -0.73
N GLY A 70 -6.87 14.24 -0.01
CA GLY A 70 -6.53 14.55 1.38
C GLY A 70 -7.59 14.15 2.40
N THR A 71 -8.46 13.16 2.08
CA THR A 71 -9.59 12.78 2.96
C THR A 71 -9.29 11.65 3.92
N ALA A 72 -8.13 10.98 3.80
CA ALA A 72 -7.74 9.88 4.69
C ALA A 72 -6.25 9.92 5.05
N VAL A 73 -5.72 11.11 5.30
CA VAL A 73 -4.31 11.30 5.64
C VAL A 73 -3.99 10.64 6.98
N LEU A 74 -2.98 9.79 6.98
CA LEU A 74 -2.61 8.89 8.07
C LEU A 74 -2.59 9.59 9.44
N GLY A 75 -3.44 9.13 10.37
CA GLY A 75 -3.54 9.65 11.73
C GLY A 75 -4.20 11.03 11.87
N LEU A 76 -4.43 11.74 10.76
CA LEU A 76 -5.02 13.08 10.74
C LEU A 76 -6.44 13.12 10.15
N GLY A 77 -6.79 12.13 9.32
CA GLY A 77 -8.10 12.05 8.68
C GLY A 77 -8.26 13.01 7.51
N ASP A 78 -9.42 13.66 7.42
CA ASP A 78 -9.78 14.59 6.35
C ASP A 78 -9.23 15.99 6.64
N ILE A 79 -8.03 16.26 6.16
CA ILE A 79 -7.35 17.55 6.31
C ILE A 79 -7.30 18.38 5.02
N GLY A 80 -7.83 17.83 3.93
CA GLY A 80 -7.86 18.48 2.62
C GLY A 80 -6.59 18.29 1.80
N PRO A 81 -6.69 18.56 0.49
CA PRO A 81 -5.65 18.21 -0.47
C PRO A 81 -4.33 18.96 -0.27
N GLU A 82 -4.37 20.27 0.02
CA GLU A 82 -3.13 21.05 0.20
C GLU A 82 -2.38 20.66 1.47
N ALA A 83 -3.10 20.34 2.56
CA ALA A 83 -2.49 19.91 3.80
C ALA A 83 -1.90 18.48 3.67
N GLY A 84 -2.39 17.67 2.71
CA GLY A 84 -1.82 16.37 2.34
C GLY A 84 -0.52 16.45 1.53
N MET A 85 -0.21 17.61 0.89
CA MET A 85 0.95 17.74 0.00
C MET A 85 2.28 17.26 0.62
N PRO A 86 2.63 17.56 1.88
CA PRO A 86 3.87 17.07 2.47
C PRO A 86 3.99 15.54 2.49
N VAL A 87 2.87 14.83 2.66
CA VAL A 87 2.85 13.37 2.60
C VAL A 87 3.07 12.89 1.16
N MET A 88 2.40 13.52 0.19
CA MET A 88 2.52 13.19 -1.23
C MET A 88 3.93 13.43 -1.78
N GLU A 89 4.58 14.52 -1.38
CA GLU A 89 6.01 14.74 -1.70
C GLU A 89 6.91 13.67 -1.06
N GLY A 90 6.60 13.26 0.17
CA GLY A 90 7.27 12.14 0.82
C GLY A 90 7.15 10.87 -0.01
N LYS A 91 5.95 10.53 -0.47
CA LYS A 91 5.69 9.39 -1.35
C LYS A 91 6.51 9.48 -2.65
N CYS A 92 6.55 10.64 -3.29
CA CYS A 92 7.36 10.88 -4.50
C CYS A 92 8.86 10.68 -4.24
N ALA A 93 9.37 11.15 -3.11
CA ALA A 93 10.76 10.95 -2.72
C ALA A 93 11.10 9.46 -2.52
N LEU A 94 10.19 8.67 -1.93
CA LEU A 94 10.33 7.22 -1.77
C LEU A 94 10.31 6.50 -3.12
N PHE A 95 9.42 6.87 -4.05
CA PHE A 95 9.42 6.37 -5.43
C PHE A 95 10.78 6.57 -6.10
N LYS A 96 11.32 7.79 -5.98
CA LYS A 96 12.63 8.11 -6.57
C LYS A 96 13.75 7.34 -5.89
N ARG A 97 13.79 7.32 -4.56
CA ARG A 97 14.88 6.72 -3.80
C ARG A 97 14.97 5.21 -3.98
N PHE A 98 13.84 4.51 -3.93
CA PHE A 98 13.80 3.06 -3.88
C PHE A 98 13.47 2.41 -5.23
N GLY A 99 12.68 3.05 -6.09
CA GLY A 99 12.29 2.52 -7.39
C GLY A 99 12.99 3.16 -8.58
N ASN A 100 13.78 4.23 -8.38
CA ASN A 100 14.25 5.12 -9.44
C ASN A 100 13.12 5.56 -10.40
N VAL A 101 11.92 5.70 -9.85
CA VAL A 101 10.72 6.19 -10.53
C VAL A 101 10.57 7.67 -10.21
N ASP A 102 10.40 8.50 -11.23
CA ASP A 102 10.05 9.89 -11.03
C ASP A 102 8.57 9.98 -10.68
N ALA A 103 8.21 10.81 -9.71
CA ALA A 103 6.83 10.96 -9.30
C ALA A 103 6.50 12.42 -9.01
N ILE A 104 5.27 12.81 -9.33
CA ILE A 104 4.77 14.18 -9.12
C ILE A 104 3.50 14.11 -8.27
N PRO A 105 3.40 14.90 -7.17
CA PRO A 105 2.20 14.96 -6.35
C PRO A 105 1.13 15.83 -7.01
N LEU A 106 -0.10 15.34 -7.04
CA LEU A 106 -1.28 16.04 -7.56
C LEU A 106 -2.40 16.00 -6.53
N CYS A 107 -2.69 17.15 -5.93
CA CYS A 107 -3.73 17.29 -4.92
C CYS A 107 -5.01 17.84 -5.55
N VAL A 108 -6.08 17.04 -5.56
CA VAL A 108 -7.35 17.36 -6.24
C VAL A 108 -8.33 17.98 -5.24
N ARG A 109 -8.78 19.20 -5.52
CA ARG A 109 -9.77 19.95 -4.69
C ARG A 109 -11.20 19.47 -4.93
N SER A 110 -11.44 18.17 -4.89
CA SER A 110 -12.77 17.62 -4.99
C SER A 110 -12.91 16.32 -4.19
N LYS A 111 -14.11 16.10 -3.65
CA LYS A 111 -14.55 14.84 -3.06
C LYS A 111 -15.57 14.12 -3.95
N ASN A 112 -15.90 14.69 -5.11
CA ASN A 112 -16.80 14.09 -6.08
C ASN A 112 -16.03 13.05 -6.90
N VAL A 113 -16.55 11.82 -6.91
CA VAL A 113 -15.94 10.68 -7.65
C VAL A 113 -15.83 10.97 -9.13
N ASP A 114 -16.87 11.55 -9.76
CA ASP A 114 -16.88 11.85 -11.19
C ASP A 114 -15.81 12.89 -11.56
N GLU A 115 -15.66 13.94 -10.74
CA GLU A 115 -14.65 14.98 -10.96
C GLU A 115 -13.23 14.43 -10.80
N ILE A 116 -12.99 13.59 -9.80
CA ILE A 116 -11.67 12.96 -9.59
C ILE A 116 -11.33 12.03 -10.74
N VAL A 117 -12.25 11.14 -11.12
CA VAL A 117 -12.06 10.19 -12.23
C VAL A 117 -11.81 10.93 -13.53
N GLU A 118 -12.61 11.95 -13.85
CA GLU A 118 -12.43 12.71 -15.08
C GLU A 118 -11.11 13.50 -15.08
N THR A 119 -10.74 14.12 -13.97
CA THR A 119 -9.45 14.82 -13.84
C THR A 119 -8.29 13.88 -14.13
N VAL A 120 -8.26 12.71 -13.51
CA VAL A 120 -7.19 11.73 -13.71
C VAL A 120 -7.17 11.19 -15.13
N ARG A 121 -8.33 10.85 -15.69
CA ARG A 121 -8.47 10.38 -17.07
C ARG A 121 -7.90 11.38 -18.08
N LEU A 122 -8.18 12.67 -17.92
CA LEU A 122 -7.72 13.73 -18.82
C LEU A 122 -6.19 13.94 -18.78
N ILE A 123 -5.53 13.69 -17.63
CA ILE A 123 -4.07 13.89 -17.50
C ILE A 123 -3.27 12.58 -17.64
N ALA A 124 -3.93 11.41 -17.68
CA ALA A 124 -3.29 10.09 -17.70
C ALA A 124 -2.26 9.93 -18.82
N GLY A 125 -2.47 10.57 -19.97
CA GLY A 125 -1.54 10.55 -21.09
C GLY A 125 -0.15 11.11 -20.83
N SER A 126 0.05 11.82 -19.72
CA SER A 126 1.35 12.36 -19.31
C SER A 126 2.16 11.40 -18.44
N PHE A 127 1.56 10.29 -17.99
CA PHE A 127 2.13 9.39 -16.99
C PHE A 127 2.22 7.95 -17.50
N GLY A 128 3.14 7.20 -16.92
CA GLY A 128 3.24 5.75 -17.09
C GLY A 128 2.44 4.96 -16.05
N GLY A 129 1.94 5.62 -15.00
CA GLY A 129 1.10 5.03 -13.97
C GLY A 129 0.57 6.05 -12.98
N VAL A 130 -0.41 5.64 -12.18
CA VAL A 130 -1.06 6.47 -11.16
C VAL A 130 -1.07 5.75 -9.82
N ASN A 131 -0.53 6.38 -8.80
CA ASN A 131 -0.66 5.99 -7.40
C ASN A 131 -1.74 6.85 -6.74
N LEU A 132 -2.84 6.24 -6.34
CA LEU A 132 -3.86 6.88 -5.51
C LEU A 132 -3.43 6.76 -4.04
N GLU A 133 -3.54 7.85 -3.28
CA GLU A 133 -3.06 7.93 -1.90
C GLU A 133 -4.03 8.71 -1.02
N ASP A 134 -4.23 8.26 0.22
CA ASP A 134 -4.99 8.99 1.25
C ASP A 134 -6.42 9.39 0.83
N ILE A 135 -7.08 8.58 0.00
CA ILE A 135 -8.47 8.76 -0.41
C ILE A 135 -9.37 7.85 0.44
N SER A 136 -10.34 8.44 1.13
CA SER A 136 -11.19 7.72 2.07
C SER A 136 -12.13 6.69 1.42
N ALA A 137 -12.30 5.55 2.10
CA ALA A 137 -13.36 4.60 1.77
C ALA A 137 -14.76 5.21 2.12
N PRO A 138 -15.83 4.85 1.37
CA PRO A 138 -15.86 3.87 0.27
C PRO A 138 -15.47 4.43 -1.10
N ARG A 139 -15.25 5.77 -1.24
CA ARG A 139 -14.99 6.44 -2.52
C ARG A 139 -13.76 5.91 -3.24
N CYS A 140 -12.69 5.58 -2.51
CA CYS A 140 -11.45 5.07 -3.08
C CYS A 140 -11.67 3.82 -3.95
N PHE A 141 -12.57 2.93 -3.57
CA PHE A 141 -12.89 1.72 -4.33
C PHE A 141 -13.50 2.04 -5.70
N GLU A 142 -14.47 2.96 -5.71
CA GLU A 142 -15.16 3.37 -6.93
C GLU A 142 -14.23 4.16 -7.86
N ILE A 143 -13.42 5.06 -7.30
CA ILE A 143 -12.43 5.84 -8.06
C ILE A 143 -11.43 4.90 -8.72
N GLU A 144 -10.82 3.98 -7.98
CA GLU A 144 -9.85 3.03 -8.52
C GLU A 144 -10.46 2.15 -9.60
N ARG A 145 -11.62 1.55 -9.34
CA ARG A 145 -12.32 0.70 -10.31
C ARG A 145 -12.56 1.42 -11.62
N ARG A 146 -13.14 2.62 -11.57
CA ARG A 146 -13.47 3.40 -12.77
C ARG A 146 -12.23 3.87 -13.53
N LEU A 147 -11.17 4.23 -12.82
CA LEU A 147 -9.91 4.60 -13.47
C LEU A 147 -9.26 3.42 -14.17
N LYS A 148 -9.29 2.22 -13.60
CA LYS A 148 -8.82 0.99 -14.26
C LYS A 148 -9.61 0.67 -15.53
N GLU A 149 -10.89 1.04 -15.59
CA GLU A 149 -11.74 0.82 -16.76
C GLU A 149 -11.50 1.85 -17.89
N CYS A 150 -11.07 3.07 -17.56
CA CYS A 150 -10.96 4.15 -18.53
C CYS A 150 -9.53 4.61 -18.86
N CYS A 151 -8.52 4.09 -18.16
CA CYS A 151 -7.10 4.39 -18.39
C CYS A 151 -6.37 3.15 -18.91
N ASP A 152 -5.38 3.36 -19.77
CA ASP A 152 -4.51 2.35 -20.37
C ASP A 152 -3.17 2.17 -19.61
N ILE A 153 -3.04 2.80 -18.46
CA ILE A 153 -1.88 2.76 -17.57
C ILE A 153 -2.27 2.18 -16.21
N PRO A 154 -1.34 1.58 -15.45
CA PRO A 154 -1.64 1.00 -14.15
C PRO A 154 -2.13 2.04 -13.15
N ILE A 155 -3.25 1.74 -12.52
CA ILE A 155 -3.85 2.48 -11.41
C ILE A 155 -3.71 1.63 -10.15
N PHE A 156 -3.16 2.20 -9.09
CA PHE A 156 -2.87 1.47 -7.86
C PHE A 156 -3.16 2.33 -6.64
N HIS A 157 -4.05 1.89 -5.76
CA HIS A 157 -4.33 2.56 -4.50
C HIS A 157 -3.45 1.93 -3.40
N ASP A 158 -2.41 2.65 -2.97
CA ASP A 158 -1.38 2.08 -2.11
C ASP A 158 -1.88 1.70 -0.71
N ASP A 159 -2.78 2.50 -0.11
CA ASP A 159 -3.38 2.17 1.19
C ASP A 159 -4.14 0.84 1.20
N GLN A 160 -4.67 0.43 0.04
CA GLN A 160 -5.28 -0.87 -0.14
C GLN A 160 -4.22 -1.93 -0.45
N HIS A 161 -3.60 -1.80 -1.60
CA HIS A 161 -2.83 -2.87 -2.22
C HIS A 161 -1.39 -2.96 -1.73
N GLY A 162 -0.73 -1.81 -1.46
CA GLY A 162 0.60 -1.81 -0.87
C GLY A 162 0.59 -2.42 0.53
N THR A 163 -0.39 -2.01 1.35
CA THR A 163 -0.60 -2.60 2.67
C THR A 163 -0.90 -4.10 2.61
N ALA A 164 -1.72 -4.54 1.63
CA ALA A 164 -2.02 -5.96 1.44
C ALA A 164 -0.77 -6.77 1.06
N VAL A 165 0.05 -6.26 0.15
CA VAL A 165 1.30 -6.92 -0.30
C VAL A 165 2.29 -7.11 0.85
N VAL A 166 2.54 -6.07 1.64
CA VAL A 166 3.49 -6.19 2.76
C VAL A 166 2.97 -7.05 3.90
N THR A 167 1.65 -7.03 4.13
CA THR A 167 1.01 -7.93 5.10
C THR A 167 1.11 -9.38 4.67
N LEU A 168 0.87 -9.69 3.38
CA LEU A 168 1.07 -11.03 2.84
C LEU A 168 2.54 -11.47 2.95
N ALA A 169 3.49 -10.59 2.63
CA ALA A 169 4.92 -10.91 2.77
C ALA A 169 5.30 -11.28 4.21
N ALA A 170 4.88 -10.48 5.19
CA ALA A 170 5.08 -10.77 6.60
C ALA A 170 4.39 -12.07 7.03
N MET A 171 3.16 -12.31 6.55
CA MET A 171 2.38 -13.51 6.83
C MET A 171 3.09 -14.78 6.37
N LEU A 172 3.61 -14.80 5.13
CA LEU A 172 4.31 -15.95 4.58
C LEU A 172 5.48 -16.38 5.47
N ASN A 173 6.28 -15.45 5.93
CA ASN A 173 7.42 -15.75 6.81
C ASN A 173 7.00 -16.06 8.25
N ALA A 174 5.98 -15.39 8.78
CA ALA A 174 5.45 -15.70 10.11
C ALA A 174 4.90 -17.13 10.16
N LEU A 175 4.11 -17.55 9.16
CA LEU A 175 3.59 -18.91 9.05
C LEU A 175 4.71 -19.95 8.90
N LYS A 176 5.71 -19.67 8.06
CA LYS A 176 6.90 -20.53 7.91
C LYS A 176 7.63 -20.71 9.24
N LEU A 177 7.76 -19.64 10.03
CA LEU A 177 8.44 -19.69 11.34
C LEU A 177 7.72 -20.57 12.35
N ILE A 178 6.37 -20.48 12.42
CA ILE A 178 5.57 -21.25 13.39
C ILE A 178 5.07 -22.61 12.86
N GLY A 179 5.37 -22.94 11.59
CA GLY A 179 5.02 -24.21 10.98
C GLY A 179 3.53 -24.41 10.73
N LYS A 180 2.77 -23.32 10.46
CA LYS A 180 1.35 -23.38 10.06
C LYS A 180 1.19 -23.14 8.55
N ASP A 181 0.15 -23.75 7.96
CA ASP A 181 -0.21 -23.56 6.55
C ASP A 181 -1.27 -22.46 6.40
N ILE A 182 -1.15 -21.64 5.35
CA ILE A 182 -2.11 -20.57 5.06
C ILE A 182 -3.54 -21.10 4.82
N HIS A 183 -3.68 -22.34 4.34
CA HIS A 183 -4.98 -22.95 4.07
C HIS A 183 -5.74 -23.32 5.35
N ASP A 184 -5.04 -23.55 6.47
CA ASP A 184 -5.59 -24.12 7.70
C ASP A 184 -5.79 -23.09 8.83
N ILE A 185 -5.29 -21.85 8.67
CA ILE A 185 -5.33 -20.84 9.72
C ILE A 185 -6.68 -20.12 9.83
N ASN A 186 -7.08 -19.82 11.07
CA ASN A 186 -8.21 -18.94 11.36
C ASN A 186 -7.73 -17.50 11.53
N VAL A 187 -8.25 -16.60 10.69
CA VAL A 187 -7.86 -15.18 10.65
C VAL A 187 -8.98 -14.29 11.13
N VAL A 188 -8.68 -13.43 12.08
CA VAL A 188 -9.61 -12.38 12.55
C VAL A 188 -9.02 -11.01 12.25
N THR A 189 -9.81 -10.13 11.64
CA THR A 189 -9.38 -8.74 11.39
C THR A 189 -10.17 -7.76 12.26
N SER A 190 -9.50 -6.70 12.71
CA SER A 190 -10.14 -5.48 13.19
C SER A 190 -9.92 -4.36 12.20
N GLY A 191 -11.01 -3.86 11.60
CA GLY A 191 -11.00 -2.90 10.53
C GLY A 191 -11.37 -3.52 9.18
N ALA A 192 -12.61 -3.25 8.74
CA ALA A 192 -13.15 -3.65 7.44
C ALA A 192 -13.28 -2.42 6.50
N GLY A 193 -12.24 -1.60 6.49
CA GLY A 193 -12.03 -0.49 5.57
C GLY A 193 -11.20 -0.89 4.36
N ALA A 194 -10.62 0.10 3.67
CA ALA A 194 -9.84 -0.10 2.44
C ALA A 194 -8.72 -1.12 2.62
N ALA A 195 -7.86 -0.94 3.61
CA ALA A 195 -6.75 -1.86 3.90
C ALA A 195 -7.23 -3.26 4.30
N GLY A 196 -8.14 -3.37 5.27
CA GLY A 196 -8.58 -4.67 5.77
C GLY A 196 -9.22 -5.55 4.70
N LEU A 197 -10.08 -4.97 3.87
CA LEU A 197 -10.71 -5.70 2.75
C LEU A 197 -9.67 -6.14 1.70
N ALA A 198 -8.71 -5.27 1.35
CA ALA A 198 -7.67 -5.59 0.39
C ALA A 198 -6.71 -6.67 0.90
N ILE A 199 -6.33 -6.62 2.19
CA ILE A 199 -5.49 -7.65 2.82
C ILE A 199 -6.17 -9.02 2.71
N ILE A 200 -7.44 -9.12 3.15
CA ILE A 200 -8.14 -10.40 3.14
C ILE A 200 -8.34 -10.93 1.72
N ARG A 201 -8.70 -10.09 0.76
CA ARG A 201 -8.80 -10.51 -0.64
C ARG A 201 -7.48 -11.09 -1.17
N LEU A 202 -6.35 -10.44 -0.87
CA LEU A 202 -5.04 -10.93 -1.33
C LEU A 202 -4.61 -12.21 -0.62
N LEU A 203 -4.91 -12.38 0.69
CA LEU A 203 -4.67 -13.63 1.41
C LEU A 203 -5.52 -14.77 0.86
N ILE A 204 -6.79 -14.53 0.52
CA ILE A 204 -7.67 -15.52 -0.15
C ILE A 204 -7.11 -15.87 -1.54
N ALA A 205 -6.67 -14.89 -2.33
CA ALA A 205 -6.02 -15.14 -3.61
C ALA A 205 -4.71 -15.94 -3.48
N MET A 206 -4.04 -15.87 -2.32
CA MET A 206 -2.85 -16.68 -2.01
C MET A 206 -3.18 -18.08 -1.51
N GLY A 207 -4.44 -18.37 -1.13
CA GLY A 207 -4.90 -19.69 -0.73
C GLY A 207 -5.53 -19.78 0.66
N LEU A 208 -5.69 -18.66 1.38
CA LEU A 208 -6.45 -18.65 2.64
C LEU A 208 -7.90 -19.09 2.39
N ASP A 209 -8.38 -20.07 3.14
CA ASP A 209 -9.79 -20.45 3.07
C ASP A 209 -10.67 -19.29 3.59
N PRO A 210 -11.53 -18.70 2.75
CA PRO A 210 -12.40 -17.62 3.17
C PRO A 210 -13.36 -18.00 4.31
N HIS A 211 -13.69 -19.28 4.47
CA HIS A 211 -14.53 -19.77 5.56
C HIS A 211 -13.84 -19.64 6.94
N HIS A 212 -12.52 -19.59 6.97
CA HIS A 212 -11.69 -19.39 8.16
C HIS A 212 -11.45 -17.91 8.50
N VAL A 213 -12.09 -16.98 7.78
CA VAL A 213 -11.92 -15.53 7.98
C VAL A 213 -13.11 -14.92 8.68
N ILE A 214 -12.86 -14.11 9.70
CA ILE A 214 -13.86 -13.24 10.33
C ILE A 214 -13.35 -11.80 10.31
N LEU A 215 -14.05 -10.93 9.57
CA LEU A 215 -13.81 -9.50 9.62
C LEU A 215 -14.65 -8.87 10.72
N CYS A 216 -14.04 -7.96 11.49
CA CYS A 216 -14.73 -7.17 12.50
C CYS A 216 -14.65 -5.67 12.16
N ASP A 217 -15.73 -4.97 12.40
CA ASP A 217 -15.76 -3.52 12.44
C ASP A 217 -16.24 -3.01 13.81
N ARG A 218 -16.52 -1.71 13.95
CA ARG A 218 -16.98 -1.10 15.21
C ARG A 218 -18.27 -1.73 15.78
N HIS A 219 -19.00 -2.52 15.01
CA HIS A 219 -20.23 -3.21 15.41
C HIS A 219 -20.01 -4.72 15.64
N GLY A 220 -18.76 -5.18 15.64
CA GLY A 220 -18.40 -6.60 15.81
C GLY A 220 -18.22 -7.34 14.49
N ALA A 221 -18.43 -8.65 14.53
CA ALA A 221 -18.22 -9.55 13.40
C ALA A 221 -19.13 -9.22 12.21
N ILE A 222 -18.55 -9.30 11.00
CA ILE A 222 -19.28 -9.16 9.73
C ILE A 222 -19.73 -10.54 9.28
N TYR A 223 -21.01 -10.67 8.91
CA TYR A 223 -21.62 -11.88 8.38
C TYR A 223 -22.74 -11.52 7.40
N GLU A 224 -23.11 -12.44 6.53
CA GLU A 224 -24.18 -12.24 5.56
C GLU A 224 -25.52 -11.97 6.23
N GLY A 225 -26.17 -10.90 5.82
CA GLY A 225 -27.47 -10.45 6.40
C GLY A 225 -27.35 -9.55 7.63
N ARG A 226 -26.13 -9.18 8.07
CA ARG A 226 -25.96 -8.17 9.12
C ARG A 226 -26.36 -6.78 8.61
N ASP A 227 -27.06 -6.01 9.43
CA ASP A 227 -27.41 -4.62 9.13
C ASP A 227 -26.18 -3.71 9.04
N ASN A 228 -26.35 -2.57 8.35
CA ASN A 228 -25.35 -1.50 8.24
C ASN A 228 -24.03 -1.91 7.56
N LEU A 229 -24.08 -2.80 6.59
CA LEU A 229 -22.97 -3.10 5.69
C LEU A 229 -22.99 -2.16 4.48
N ASN A 230 -21.82 -1.72 4.05
CA ASN A 230 -21.65 -1.13 2.72
C ASN A 230 -21.47 -2.24 1.66
N PRO A 231 -21.57 -1.94 0.34
CA PRO A 231 -21.51 -2.96 -0.69
C PRO A 231 -20.25 -3.85 -0.63
N GLN A 232 -19.08 -3.28 -0.30
CA GLN A 232 -17.83 -4.02 -0.22
C GLN A 232 -17.81 -5.00 0.99
N LYS A 233 -18.39 -4.60 2.11
CA LYS A 233 -18.56 -5.47 3.28
C LYS A 233 -19.61 -6.55 3.04
N GLU A 234 -20.69 -6.24 2.31
CA GLU A 234 -21.69 -7.24 1.90
C GLU A 234 -21.08 -8.30 0.98
N GLU A 235 -20.24 -7.89 0.03
CA GLU A 235 -19.50 -8.81 -0.84
C GLU A 235 -18.64 -9.77 -0.01
N MET A 236 -17.85 -9.22 0.93
CA MET A 236 -17.00 -10.06 1.80
C MET A 236 -17.80 -10.95 2.74
N ALA A 237 -18.91 -10.45 3.29
CA ALA A 237 -19.80 -11.22 4.17
C ALA A 237 -20.36 -12.48 3.49
N LYS A 238 -20.55 -12.47 2.17
CA LYS A 238 -21.04 -13.64 1.40
C LYS A 238 -20.00 -14.75 1.26
N ILE A 239 -18.72 -14.43 1.35
CA ILE A 239 -17.64 -15.42 1.13
C ILE A 239 -16.87 -15.75 2.42
N THR A 240 -16.95 -14.91 3.45
CA THR A 240 -16.28 -15.12 4.73
C THR A 240 -17.30 -15.45 5.83
N ASN A 241 -16.82 -15.89 7.01
CA ASN A 241 -17.65 -16.17 8.19
C ASN A 241 -18.90 -17.01 7.86
N SER A 242 -18.70 -18.13 7.15
CA SER A 242 -19.80 -19.00 6.70
C SER A 242 -20.66 -19.55 7.85
N GLY A 243 -20.13 -19.58 9.06
CA GLY A 243 -20.88 -19.96 10.28
C GLY A 243 -21.78 -18.85 10.84
N HIS A 244 -21.84 -17.69 10.18
CA HIS A 244 -22.60 -16.51 10.61
C HIS A 244 -22.35 -16.15 12.08
N LYS A 245 -21.10 -16.32 12.55
CA LYS A 245 -20.73 -15.99 13.92
C LYS A 245 -20.93 -14.49 14.14
N ALA A 246 -21.76 -14.16 15.09
CA ALA A 246 -22.02 -12.80 15.57
C ALA A 246 -21.35 -12.62 16.92
N GLY A 247 -20.86 -11.41 17.20
CA GLY A 247 -20.24 -11.09 18.48
C GLY A 247 -19.18 -10.00 18.37
N THR A 248 -18.52 -9.78 19.48
CA THR A 248 -17.44 -8.79 19.65
C THR A 248 -16.11 -9.30 19.07
N LEU A 249 -15.15 -8.39 18.89
CA LEU A 249 -13.79 -8.75 18.51
C LEU A 249 -13.17 -9.78 19.47
N ALA A 250 -13.40 -9.63 20.77
CA ALA A 250 -12.88 -10.54 21.80
C ALA A 250 -13.40 -11.98 21.63
N GLU A 251 -14.69 -12.12 21.34
CA GLU A 251 -15.30 -13.43 21.11
C GLU A 251 -14.77 -14.08 19.82
N MET A 252 -14.51 -13.29 18.78
CA MET A 252 -13.99 -13.80 17.51
C MET A 252 -12.50 -14.21 17.60
N LEU A 253 -11.72 -13.52 18.44
CA LEU A 253 -10.31 -13.84 18.64
C LEU A 253 -10.08 -15.16 19.38
N ALA A 254 -11.06 -15.66 20.13
CA ALA A 254 -10.93 -16.93 20.83
C ALA A 254 -10.69 -18.09 19.84
N GLY A 255 -9.50 -18.71 19.94
CA GLY A 255 -9.07 -19.80 19.07
C GLY A 255 -8.60 -19.37 17.67
N ALA A 256 -8.47 -18.08 17.38
CA ALA A 256 -7.90 -17.59 16.13
C ALA A 256 -6.38 -17.76 16.11
N ASP A 257 -5.81 -18.10 14.92
CA ASP A 257 -4.37 -18.23 14.70
C ASP A 257 -3.70 -16.89 14.44
N VAL A 258 -4.43 -16.00 13.78
CA VAL A 258 -3.89 -14.71 13.30
C VAL A 258 -4.85 -13.58 13.61
N PHE A 259 -4.33 -12.50 14.17
CA PHE A 259 -4.98 -11.21 14.25
C PHE A 259 -4.35 -10.21 13.29
N ILE A 260 -5.18 -9.49 12.52
CA ILE A 260 -4.77 -8.39 11.65
C ILE A 260 -5.55 -7.12 12.02
N GLY A 261 -4.85 -6.14 12.59
CA GLY A 261 -5.40 -4.85 12.99
C GLY A 261 -5.06 -3.75 12.00
N VAL A 262 -6.08 -3.07 11.49
CA VAL A 262 -6.01 -1.86 10.65
C VAL A 262 -7.16 -0.90 11.05
N SER A 263 -7.32 -0.67 12.34
CA SER A 263 -8.52 -0.02 12.89
C SER A 263 -8.20 1.09 13.88
N ALA A 264 -8.36 0.82 15.16
CA ALA A 264 -8.27 1.81 16.22
C ALA A 264 -7.24 1.38 17.29
N PRO A 265 -6.56 2.34 17.92
CA PRO A 265 -5.60 2.03 18.98
C PRO A 265 -6.26 1.32 20.15
N HIS A 266 -5.49 0.43 20.82
CA HIS A 266 -5.86 -0.23 22.08
C HIS A 266 -7.18 -1.03 22.05
N CYS A 267 -7.60 -1.54 20.86
CA CYS A 267 -8.82 -2.36 20.78
C CYS A 267 -8.58 -3.86 21.05
N VAL A 268 -7.34 -4.29 21.24
CA VAL A 268 -6.96 -5.65 21.62
C VAL A 268 -6.29 -5.62 22.99
N THR A 269 -6.68 -6.56 23.88
CA THR A 269 -6.11 -6.70 25.21
C THR A 269 -5.22 -7.94 25.35
N PRO A 270 -4.33 -8.01 26.34
CA PRO A 270 -3.57 -9.21 26.62
C PRO A 270 -4.41 -10.47 26.83
N GLU A 271 -5.61 -10.33 27.42
CA GLU A 271 -6.56 -11.44 27.63
C GLU A 271 -7.10 -11.98 26.30
N MET A 272 -7.37 -11.10 25.33
CA MET A 272 -7.76 -11.51 23.98
C MET A 272 -6.63 -12.32 23.32
N VAL A 273 -5.38 -11.87 23.41
CA VAL A 273 -4.23 -12.60 22.86
C VAL A 273 -4.09 -13.98 23.52
N LYS A 274 -4.23 -14.08 24.85
CA LYS A 274 -4.19 -15.36 25.58
C LYS A 274 -5.30 -16.33 25.19
N SER A 275 -6.43 -15.83 24.67
CA SER A 275 -7.55 -16.67 24.21
C SER A 275 -7.36 -17.24 22.81
N MET A 276 -6.38 -16.73 22.05
CA MET A 276 -6.08 -17.21 20.70
C MET A 276 -5.52 -18.63 20.69
N ALA A 277 -5.37 -19.19 19.51
CA ALA A 277 -4.76 -20.50 19.31
C ALA A 277 -3.27 -20.49 19.73
N LYS A 278 -2.68 -21.68 19.83
CA LYS A 278 -1.26 -21.84 20.11
C LYS A 278 -0.40 -21.13 19.07
N ASP A 279 0.66 -20.44 19.51
CA ASP A 279 1.61 -19.70 18.68
C ASP A 279 0.92 -18.64 17.77
N PRO A 280 0.16 -17.68 18.37
CA PRO A 280 -0.60 -16.71 17.57
C PRO A 280 0.30 -15.66 16.90
N ILE A 281 -0.09 -15.24 15.70
CA ILE A 281 0.50 -14.12 14.96
C ILE A 281 -0.35 -12.87 15.18
N ILE A 282 0.29 -11.77 15.56
CA ILE A 282 -0.35 -10.48 15.80
C ILE A 282 0.24 -9.42 14.88
N PHE A 283 -0.55 -8.91 13.94
CA PHE A 283 -0.20 -7.75 13.11
C PHE A 283 -1.09 -6.57 13.49
N ALA A 284 -0.60 -5.71 14.40
CA ALA A 284 -1.31 -4.53 14.88
C ALA A 284 -0.77 -3.28 14.17
N MET A 285 -1.42 -2.91 13.05
CA MET A 285 -0.87 -1.95 12.10
C MET A 285 -1.51 -0.56 12.18
N ALA A 286 -2.40 -0.30 13.13
CA ALA A 286 -2.94 1.05 13.35
C ALA A 286 -1.82 2.04 13.70
N ASN A 287 -1.92 3.24 13.13
CA ASN A 287 -0.96 4.32 13.32
C ASN A 287 -1.67 5.59 13.85
N PRO A 288 -1.06 6.39 14.74
CA PRO A 288 0.30 6.25 15.29
C PRO A 288 0.42 5.22 16.43
N THR A 289 -0.69 4.76 16.99
CA THR A 289 -0.73 3.80 18.10
C THR A 289 -1.40 2.51 17.62
N PRO A 290 -0.75 1.34 17.82
CA PRO A 290 -1.28 0.06 17.38
C PRO A 290 -2.48 -0.40 18.21
N GLU A 291 -3.19 -1.42 17.75
CA GLU A 291 -4.33 -2.06 18.42
C GLU A 291 -3.95 -2.70 19.76
N ILE A 292 -2.71 -3.15 19.90
CA ILE A 292 -2.06 -3.60 21.13
C ILE A 292 -0.57 -3.26 21.04
N MET A 293 0.05 -2.89 22.15
CA MET A 293 1.50 -2.63 22.17
C MET A 293 2.30 -3.93 22.05
N PRO A 294 3.46 -3.92 21.34
CA PRO A 294 4.25 -5.13 21.12
C PRO A 294 4.69 -5.86 22.37
N ASP A 295 5.08 -5.16 23.41
CA ASP A 295 5.49 -5.72 24.70
C ASP A 295 4.31 -6.42 25.42
N GLU A 296 3.12 -5.84 25.32
CA GLU A 296 1.89 -6.45 25.88
C GLU A 296 1.50 -7.72 25.11
N ALA A 297 1.56 -7.69 23.77
CA ALA A 297 1.21 -8.84 22.92
C ALA A 297 2.20 -10.00 23.15
N LEU A 298 3.52 -9.72 23.20
CA LEU A 298 4.54 -10.72 23.44
C LEU A 298 4.44 -11.30 24.87
N ALA A 299 4.20 -10.47 25.88
CA ALA A 299 3.98 -10.92 27.24
C ALA A 299 2.71 -11.78 27.38
N ALA A 300 1.70 -11.56 26.52
CA ALA A 300 0.49 -12.35 26.45
C ALA A 300 0.64 -13.68 25.69
N GLY A 301 1.79 -13.93 25.04
CA GLY A 301 2.10 -15.18 24.36
C GLY A 301 2.04 -15.13 22.83
N ALA A 302 2.05 -13.94 22.21
CA ALA A 302 2.22 -13.83 20.77
C ALA A 302 3.53 -14.46 20.31
N ALA A 303 3.49 -15.37 19.35
CA ALA A 303 4.68 -16.01 18.79
C ALA A 303 5.39 -15.07 17.79
N VAL A 304 4.62 -14.28 17.07
CA VAL A 304 5.13 -13.27 16.14
C VAL A 304 4.30 -11.99 16.29
N MET A 305 5.01 -10.86 16.40
CA MET A 305 4.39 -9.54 16.49
C MET A 305 4.95 -8.62 15.39
N GLY A 306 4.07 -7.95 14.66
CA GLY A 306 4.42 -6.92 13.67
C GLY A 306 3.53 -5.68 13.83
N THR A 307 4.08 -4.51 13.50
CA THR A 307 3.37 -3.22 13.58
C THR A 307 3.64 -2.37 12.34
N GLY A 308 2.88 -1.28 12.15
CA GLY A 308 3.18 -0.25 11.14
C GLY A 308 4.31 0.69 11.55
N ARG A 309 4.82 0.61 12.78
CA ARG A 309 5.80 1.57 13.35
C ARG A 309 7.24 1.12 13.09
N SER A 310 8.11 2.11 12.84
CA SER A 310 9.54 1.90 12.57
C SER A 310 10.41 1.74 13.81
N ASP A 311 9.87 2.01 15.00
CA ASP A 311 10.57 1.92 16.28
C ASP A 311 10.43 0.54 16.95
N PHE A 312 9.75 -0.41 16.29
CA PHE A 312 9.62 -1.81 16.72
C PHE A 312 10.11 -2.77 15.61
N PRO A 313 10.49 -4.00 15.98
CA PRO A 313 10.77 -5.07 15.03
C PRO A 313 9.57 -5.35 14.10
N ASN A 314 9.84 -5.93 12.94
CA ASN A 314 8.81 -6.31 11.97
C ASN A 314 7.89 -5.16 11.55
N GLN A 315 8.49 -4.04 11.12
CA GLN A 315 7.72 -2.94 10.55
C GLN A 315 7.02 -3.37 9.25
N ILE A 316 5.70 -3.50 9.29
CA ILE A 316 4.86 -3.78 8.11
C ILE A 316 4.46 -2.45 7.49
N ASN A 317 5.22 -2.03 6.47
CA ASN A 317 5.07 -0.72 5.83
C ASN A 317 5.06 -0.86 4.31
N ASN A 318 4.08 -0.24 3.66
CA ASN A 318 3.87 -0.27 2.20
C ASN A 318 5.05 0.28 1.39
N VAL A 319 5.98 1.03 2.00
CA VAL A 319 7.22 1.47 1.35
C VAL A 319 8.07 0.31 0.81
N LEU A 320 7.93 -0.89 1.37
CA LEU A 320 8.58 -2.10 0.86
C LEU A 320 8.00 -2.57 -0.48
N ALA A 321 6.76 -2.19 -0.81
CA ALA A 321 6.02 -2.73 -1.95
C ALA A 321 5.95 -1.76 -3.13
N PHE A 322 5.35 -0.56 -2.96
CA PHE A 322 4.94 0.27 -4.07
C PHE A 322 6.09 0.71 -5.01
N PRO A 323 7.32 1.04 -4.52
CA PRO A 323 8.37 1.48 -5.44
C PRO A 323 8.80 0.37 -6.40
N GLY A 324 8.94 -0.86 -5.88
CA GLY A 324 9.28 -2.04 -6.67
C GLY A 324 8.18 -2.48 -7.63
N ILE A 325 6.93 -2.46 -7.17
CA ILE A 325 5.76 -2.79 -8.00
C ILE A 325 5.66 -1.84 -9.19
N PHE A 326 5.73 -0.52 -8.98
CA PHE A 326 5.69 0.43 -10.08
C PHE A 326 6.93 0.33 -10.98
N ARG A 327 8.10 0.07 -10.41
CA ARG A 327 9.29 -0.17 -11.24
C ARG A 327 9.08 -1.34 -12.20
N GLY A 328 8.61 -2.48 -11.70
CA GLY A 328 8.30 -3.64 -12.54
C GLY A 328 7.19 -3.36 -13.55
N ALA A 329 6.11 -2.69 -13.14
CA ALA A 329 5.00 -2.36 -14.04
C ALA A 329 5.44 -1.42 -15.18
N LEU A 330 6.25 -0.40 -14.89
CA LEU A 330 6.78 0.52 -15.90
C LEU A 330 7.78 -0.16 -16.84
N ASP A 331 8.63 -1.07 -16.35
CA ASP A 331 9.63 -1.77 -17.15
C ASP A 331 8.99 -2.64 -18.26
N VAL A 332 7.81 -3.19 -17.99
CA VAL A 332 7.06 -4.01 -18.95
C VAL A 332 5.90 -3.26 -19.62
N ARG A 333 5.73 -1.98 -19.34
CA ARG A 333 4.60 -1.15 -19.80
C ARG A 333 3.24 -1.83 -19.52
N ALA A 334 3.09 -2.33 -18.28
CA ALA A 334 1.85 -2.96 -17.85
C ALA A 334 0.68 -1.97 -17.90
N SER A 335 -0.50 -2.44 -18.30
CA SER A 335 -1.74 -1.67 -18.27
C SER A 335 -2.47 -1.79 -16.92
N ASP A 336 -2.14 -2.80 -16.10
CA ASP A 336 -2.71 -3.03 -14.76
C ASP A 336 -1.68 -3.66 -13.85
N ILE A 337 -1.87 -3.50 -12.53
CA ILE A 337 -1.19 -4.23 -11.47
C ILE A 337 -2.19 -5.22 -10.87
N ASN A 338 -2.19 -6.44 -11.39
CA ASN A 338 -3.12 -7.51 -11.01
C ASN A 338 -2.67 -8.28 -9.76
N ASP A 339 -3.52 -9.21 -9.27
CA ASP A 339 -3.24 -9.97 -8.05
C ASP A 339 -2.03 -10.91 -8.20
N ALA A 340 -1.77 -11.45 -9.38
CA ALA A 340 -0.57 -12.26 -9.62
C ALA A 340 0.71 -11.44 -9.43
N MET A 341 0.75 -10.19 -9.91
CA MET A 341 1.87 -9.27 -9.70
C MET A 341 2.03 -8.89 -8.22
N LYS A 342 0.92 -8.65 -7.52
CA LYS A 342 0.93 -8.35 -6.07
C LYS A 342 1.46 -9.53 -5.26
N ILE A 343 1.03 -10.74 -5.57
CA ILE A 343 1.51 -11.97 -4.93
C ILE A 343 3.00 -12.21 -5.23
N ALA A 344 3.43 -12.00 -6.47
CA ALA A 344 4.84 -12.09 -6.83
C ALA A 344 5.70 -11.10 -6.03
N ALA A 345 5.24 -9.84 -5.91
CA ALA A 345 5.91 -8.81 -5.10
C ALA A 345 5.97 -9.21 -3.61
N ALA A 346 4.87 -9.74 -3.05
CA ALA A 346 4.85 -10.21 -1.66
C ALA A 346 5.84 -11.36 -1.41
N LYS A 347 5.92 -12.33 -2.34
CA LYS A 347 6.88 -13.43 -2.28
C LYS A 347 8.31 -12.91 -2.37
N ALA A 348 8.62 -12.03 -3.30
CA ALA A 348 9.94 -11.43 -3.44
C ALA A 348 10.38 -10.69 -2.17
N ILE A 349 9.47 -9.93 -1.53
CA ILE A 349 9.74 -9.27 -0.24
C ILE A 349 9.98 -10.31 0.86
N ALA A 350 9.18 -11.36 0.93
CA ALA A 350 9.34 -12.43 1.92
C ALA A 350 10.67 -13.19 1.75
N ASP A 351 11.04 -13.52 0.52
CA ASP A 351 12.25 -14.28 0.19
C ASP A 351 13.55 -13.49 0.48
N PHE A 352 13.45 -12.17 0.62
CA PHE A 352 14.58 -11.34 1.06
C PHE A 352 15.04 -11.69 2.49
N VAL A 353 14.15 -12.22 3.31
CA VAL A 353 14.47 -12.78 4.62
C VAL A 353 14.92 -14.23 4.45
N THR A 354 16.22 -14.44 4.38
CA THR A 354 16.80 -15.78 4.21
C THR A 354 16.52 -16.70 5.40
N PRO A 355 16.45 -18.03 5.21
CA PRO A 355 16.11 -18.96 6.28
C PRO A 355 16.98 -18.89 7.53
N ASP A 356 18.25 -18.52 7.37
CA ASP A 356 19.21 -18.35 8.47
C ASP A 356 18.97 -17.07 9.29
N LYS A 357 18.24 -16.10 8.76
CA LYS A 357 17.89 -14.84 9.43
C LYS A 357 16.45 -14.81 9.94
N LEU A 358 15.61 -15.73 9.48
CA LEU A 358 14.19 -15.78 9.85
C LEU A 358 14.04 -16.02 11.36
N SER A 359 13.39 -15.08 12.03
CA SER A 359 13.13 -15.15 13.48
C SER A 359 11.84 -14.41 13.84
N ALA A 360 11.36 -14.54 15.06
CA ALA A 360 10.18 -13.81 15.55
C ALA A 360 10.32 -12.29 15.47
N GLU A 361 11.54 -11.78 15.49
CA GLU A 361 11.87 -10.35 15.38
C GLU A 361 12.26 -9.92 13.96
N TYR A 362 12.35 -10.85 13.00
CA TYR A 362 12.76 -10.57 11.63
C TYR A 362 12.03 -11.47 10.64
N ILE A 363 10.75 -11.15 10.36
CA ILE A 363 9.90 -11.81 9.36
C ILE A 363 9.75 -11.01 8.06
N ILE A 364 10.18 -9.75 8.06
CA ILE A 364 10.08 -8.84 6.92
C ILE A 364 11.33 -7.95 6.87
N PRO A 365 11.85 -7.59 5.67
CA PRO A 365 13.06 -6.77 5.58
C PRO A 365 12.84 -5.38 6.18
N VAL A 366 13.93 -4.78 6.65
CA VAL A 366 13.93 -3.41 7.19
C VAL A 366 13.96 -2.41 6.04
N SER A 367 12.96 -1.54 5.97
CA SER A 367 12.70 -0.66 4.83
C SER A 367 13.86 0.28 4.46
N TYR A 368 14.67 0.75 5.41
CA TYR A 368 15.73 1.72 5.15
C TYR A 368 17.11 1.11 4.84
N THR A 369 17.34 -0.18 5.11
CA THR A 369 18.64 -0.84 4.91
C THR A 369 18.70 -1.71 3.66
N HIS A 370 17.57 -2.25 3.17
CA HIS A 370 17.55 -3.30 2.15
C HIS A 370 16.91 -2.87 0.82
N LEU A 371 16.21 -1.73 0.78
CA LEU A 371 15.56 -1.26 -0.45
C LEU A 371 16.51 -0.42 -1.32
N ARG A 372 17.50 -1.06 -1.93
CA ARG A 372 18.12 -0.53 -3.13
C ARG A 372 17.55 -1.31 -4.32
N ALA A 373 16.67 -0.69 -5.11
CA ALA A 373 16.05 -1.29 -6.30
C ALA A 373 17.05 -1.84 -7.35
N HIS A 374 18.36 -1.61 -7.17
CA HIS A 374 19.41 -2.18 -7.99
C HIS A 374 19.73 -3.65 -7.64
N GLU A 375 19.35 -4.14 -6.46
CA GLU A 375 19.65 -5.52 -6.07
C GLU A 375 18.56 -6.49 -6.52
N THR A 376 17.32 -6.03 -6.68
CA THR A 376 16.20 -6.83 -7.22
C THR A 376 16.22 -7.01 -8.74
N ARG A 377 17.08 -6.31 -9.47
CA ARG A 377 17.17 -6.39 -10.94
C ARG A 377 17.87 -7.64 -11.48
N HIS A 378 18.55 -8.41 -10.64
CA HIS A 378 19.30 -9.59 -11.06
C HIS A 378 18.54 -10.91 -10.88
N ASP A 379 17.38 -10.91 -10.19
CA ASP A 379 16.64 -12.12 -9.84
C ASP A 379 15.21 -12.17 -10.42
N LEU A 380 14.84 -11.24 -11.28
CA LEU A 380 13.62 -11.22 -12.09
C LEU A 380 14.03 -11.25 -13.57
#